data_94b7a00a7b049e974b3020c98490e72a
#
_entry.id   94b7a00a7b049e974b3020c98490e72a
#
_cell.length_a   1.000
_cell.length_b   1.000
_cell.length_c   1.000
_cell.angle_alpha   90.00
_cell.angle_beta   90.00
_cell.angle_gamma   90.00
#
_symmetry.space_group_name_H-M   'P 1'
#
loop_
_entity.id
_entity.type
_entity.pdbx_description
1 polymer ?
#
loop_
_entity_poly.entity_id
_entity_poly.type
_entity_poly.pdbx_seq_one_letter_code
_entity_poly.pdbx_strand_id
1 'polypeptide(L)'
;MAEAKPYRPNVGIALFNGDGRVLIGRRFRDDGPETILPGLEWQMPQGGVDPGEDSRAAAFRELWEETSVKSADYLGETDWLAYEFPPYHGPPHRLSKFRGQRQKWFALRFT
;
A
#
# COMPACT_ATOMS: atom_id res chain seq x y z
N MET A 1 4.46 9.73 -30.05
CA MET A 1 4.61 10.13 -28.63
C MET A 1 4.22 8.96 -27.75
N ALA A 2 5.08 8.59 -26.84
CA ALA A 2 4.77 7.48 -25.94
C ALA A 2 3.69 7.89 -24.94
N GLU A 3 2.72 7.01 -24.72
CA GLU A 3 1.73 7.23 -23.70
C GLU A 3 2.36 7.17 -22.31
N ALA A 4 1.91 8.02 -21.41
CA ALA A 4 2.32 7.96 -20.03
C ALA A 4 1.77 6.67 -19.39
N LYS A 5 2.61 5.97 -18.62
CA LYS A 5 2.17 4.79 -17.89
C LYS A 5 1.12 5.18 -16.86
N PRO A 6 0.15 4.29 -16.55
CA PRO A 6 -0.84 4.58 -15.52
C PRO A 6 -0.24 4.48 -14.12
N TYR A 7 -0.93 5.07 -13.14
CA TYR A 7 -0.67 4.81 -11.73
C TYR A 7 -1.34 3.51 -11.30
N ARG A 8 -0.66 2.74 -10.45
CA ARG A 8 -1.25 1.55 -9.85
C ARG A 8 -2.14 1.97 -8.67
N PRO A 9 -3.43 1.59 -8.67
CA PRO A 9 -4.28 1.84 -7.50
C PRO A 9 -3.81 0.99 -6.32
N ASN A 10 -3.65 1.62 -5.17
CA ASN A 10 -3.12 1.00 -3.97
C ASN A 10 -3.86 1.52 -2.75
N VAL A 11 -3.98 0.69 -1.73
CA VAL A 11 -4.53 1.10 -0.44
C VAL A 11 -3.48 0.89 0.63
N GLY A 12 -3.43 1.82 1.59
CA GLY A 12 -2.62 1.69 2.79
C GLY A 12 -3.52 1.65 4.00
N ILE A 13 -3.08 0.96 5.04
CA ILE A 13 -3.86 0.77 6.25
C ILE A 13 -3.08 1.28 7.46
N ALA A 14 -3.62 2.28 8.13
CA ALA A 14 -3.18 2.71 9.44
C ALA A 14 -4.07 2.00 10.47
N LEU A 15 -3.59 0.87 11.00
CA LEU A 15 -4.34 0.07 11.96
C LEU A 15 -3.88 0.43 13.36
N PHE A 16 -4.81 0.98 14.15
CA PHE A 16 -4.55 1.42 15.52
C PHE A 16 -5.07 0.41 16.53
N ASN A 17 -4.37 0.26 17.65
CA ASN A 17 -4.89 -0.49 18.80
C ASN A 17 -5.56 0.47 19.79
N GLY A 18 -6.03 -0.08 20.93
CA GLY A 18 -6.71 0.70 21.95
C GLY A 18 -5.83 1.74 22.66
N ASP A 19 -4.51 1.60 22.55
CA ASP A 19 -3.55 2.55 23.13
C ASP A 19 -3.11 3.62 22.14
N GLY A 20 -3.67 3.63 20.93
CA GLY A 20 -3.31 4.59 19.89
C GLY A 20 -2.02 4.26 19.15
N ARG A 21 -1.48 3.05 19.31
CA ARG A 21 -0.31 2.61 18.57
C ARG A 21 -0.72 2.09 17.19
N VAL A 22 0.12 2.32 16.19
CA VAL A 22 -0.13 1.88 14.83
C VAL A 22 0.71 0.65 14.49
N LEU A 23 0.11 -0.29 13.74
CA LEU A 23 0.80 -1.49 13.29
C LEU A 23 1.77 -1.14 12.16
N ILE A 24 3.03 -1.56 12.31
CA ILE A 24 4.02 -1.48 11.24
C ILE A 24 4.67 -2.84 11.05
N GLY A 25 5.06 -3.12 9.80
CA GLY A 25 5.77 -4.33 9.45
C GLY A 25 7.11 -4.00 8.83
N ARG A 26 8.04 -4.94 8.90
CA ARG A 26 9.36 -4.76 8.34
C ARG A 26 9.44 -5.36 6.94
N ARG A 27 9.84 -4.56 5.95
CA ARG A 27 10.18 -5.06 4.62
C ARG A 27 11.54 -5.73 4.68
N PHE A 28 11.63 -6.90 4.06
CA PHE A 28 12.90 -7.62 3.96
C PHE A 28 13.21 -8.07 2.52
N ARG A 29 12.39 -7.67 1.56
CA ARG A 29 12.61 -7.92 0.13
C ARG A 29 12.70 -6.61 -0.62
N ASP A 30 13.68 -6.52 -1.49
CA ASP A 30 13.84 -5.42 -2.43
C ASP A 30 13.51 -5.97 -3.83
N ASP A 31 12.23 -6.13 -4.13
CA ASP A 31 11.75 -6.79 -5.34
C ASP A 31 10.97 -5.87 -6.27
N GLY A 32 11.16 -4.58 -6.15
CA GLY A 32 10.42 -3.60 -6.93
C GLY A 32 11.22 -2.35 -7.26
N PRO A 33 10.57 -1.33 -7.85
CA PRO A 33 11.23 -0.08 -8.17
C PRO A 33 11.57 0.78 -6.95
N GLU A 34 11.06 0.40 -5.77
CA GLU A 34 11.36 1.07 -4.52
C GLU A 34 12.49 0.36 -3.80
N THR A 35 13.56 1.08 -3.54
CA THR A 35 14.70 0.53 -2.82
C THR A 35 14.44 0.55 -1.32
N ILE A 36 14.80 -0.55 -0.64
CA ILE A 36 14.74 -0.61 0.82
C ILE A 36 16.02 0.02 1.37
N LEU A 37 15.89 1.22 1.93
CA LEU A 37 17.02 1.92 2.53
C LEU A 37 17.18 1.52 4.00
N PRO A 38 18.42 1.45 4.51
CA PRO A 38 18.65 1.16 5.93
C PRO A 38 17.87 2.11 6.84
N GLY A 39 17.15 1.55 7.81
CA GLY A 39 16.31 2.33 8.72
C GLY A 39 14.93 2.68 8.18
N LEU A 40 14.67 2.46 6.89
CA LEU A 40 13.39 2.77 6.24
C LEU A 40 12.63 1.53 5.79
N GLU A 41 12.98 0.37 6.33
CA GLU A 41 12.32 -0.90 6.02
C GLU A 41 10.96 -1.10 6.71
N TRP A 42 10.62 -0.25 7.67
CA TRP A 42 9.36 -0.35 8.41
C TRP A 42 8.24 0.41 7.71
N GLN A 43 7.09 -0.22 7.56
CA GLN A 43 5.94 0.40 6.91
C GLN A 43 4.62 -0.16 7.42
N MET A 44 3.55 0.61 7.23
CA MET A 44 2.19 0.15 7.46
C MET A 44 1.76 -0.80 6.35
N PRO A 45 0.81 -1.72 6.61
CA PRO A 45 0.30 -2.61 5.55
C PRO A 45 -0.22 -1.84 4.35
N GLN A 46 0.03 -2.35 3.15
CA GLN A 46 -0.46 -1.77 1.91
C GLN A 46 -0.50 -2.82 0.81
N GLY A 47 -1.32 -2.58 -0.19
CA GLY A 47 -1.42 -3.50 -1.31
C GLY A 47 -2.27 -2.94 -2.44
N GLY A 48 -2.29 -3.66 -3.57
CA GLY A 48 -3.00 -3.22 -4.75
C GLY A 48 -4.51 -3.41 -4.67
N VAL A 49 -5.23 -2.56 -5.40
CA VAL A 49 -6.68 -2.70 -5.60
C VAL A 49 -6.89 -3.51 -6.88
N ASP A 50 -7.67 -4.56 -6.81
CA ASP A 50 -7.98 -5.37 -7.99
C ASP A 50 -8.95 -4.64 -8.92
N PRO A 51 -8.93 -4.93 -10.24
CA PRO A 51 -9.88 -4.33 -11.17
C PRO A 51 -11.33 -4.52 -10.70
N GLY A 52 -12.08 -3.42 -10.63
CA GLY A 52 -13.48 -3.43 -10.19
C GLY A 52 -13.70 -3.55 -8.69
N GLU A 53 -12.64 -3.68 -7.91
CA GLU A 53 -12.74 -3.77 -6.45
C GLU A 53 -12.92 -2.39 -5.82
N ASP A 54 -13.82 -2.30 -4.83
CA ASP A 54 -13.97 -1.11 -4.02
C ASP A 54 -12.72 -0.91 -3.15
N SER A 55 -12.25 0.32 -3.02
CA SER A 55 -11.01 0.60 -2.28
C SER A 55 -11.09 0.24 -0.81
N ARG A 56 -12.26 0.44 -0.17
CA ARG A 56 -12.44 0.03 1.24
C ARG A 56 -12.40 -1.48 1.39
N ALA A 57 -13.06 -2.21 0.48
CA ALA A 57 -13.00 -3.67 0.47
C ALA A 57 -11.57 -4.17 0.25
N ALA A 58 -10.82 -3.50 -0.64
CA ALA A 58 -9.41 -3.81 -0.87
C ALA A 58 -8.58 -3.63 0.40
N ALA A 59 -8.84 -2.55 1.17
CA ALA A 59 -8.11 -2.31 2.41
C ALA A 59 -8.32 -3.43 3.43
N PHE A 60 -9.56 -3.88 3.61
CA PHE A 60 -9.84 -5.00 4.53
C PHE A 60 -9.26 -6.31 4.02
N ARG A 61 -9.32 -6.56 2.72
CA ARG A 61 -8.71 -7.75 2.11
C ARG A 61 -7.20 -7.77 2.30
N GLU A 62 -6.51 -6.68 2.01
CA GLU A 62 -5.06 -6.58 2.18
C GLU A 62 -4.65 -6.71 3.64
N LEU A 63 -5.42 -6.12 4.56
CA LEU A 63 -5.18 -6.27 5.98
C LEU A 63 -5.24 -7.75 6.38
N TRP A 64 -6.25 -8.47 5.90
CA TRP A 64 -6.39 -9.90 6.16
C TRP A 64 -5.22 -10.70 5.58
N GLU A 65 -4.87 -10.44 4.33
CA GLU A 65 -3.80 -11.17 3.65
C GLU A 65 -2.43 -10.97 4.31
N GLU A 66 -2.14 -9.75 4.76
CA GLU A 66 -0.83 -9.43 5.33
C GLU A 66 -0.72 -9.69 6.82
N THR A 67 -1.80 -9.63 7.58
CA THR A 67 -1.76 -9.66 9.04
C THR A 67 -2.66 -10.69 9.68
N SER A 68 -3.55 -11.33 8.91
CA SER A 68 -4.61 -12.23 9.39
C SER A 68 -5.63 -11.54 10.31
N VAL A 69 -5.68 -10.22 10.33
CA VAL A 69 -6.72 -9.48 11.07
C VAL A 69 -8.04 -9.57 10.32
N LYS A 70 -9.06 -10.15 10.97
CA LYS A 70 -10.36 -10.43 10.36
C LYS A 70 -11.34 -9.29 10.50
N SER A 71 -11.21 -8.47 11.52
CA SER A 71 -12.15 -7.39 11.79
C SER A 71 -11.44 -6.17 12.36
N ALA A 72 -11.94 -5.00 11.98
CA ALA A 72 -11.48 -3.73 12.49
C ALA A 72 -12.59 -2.71 12.30
N ASP A 73 -12.63 -1.69 13.16
CA ASP A 73 -13.58 -0.60 13.01
C ASP A 73 -13.04 0.42 12.01
N TYR A 74 -13.89 0.87 11.10
CA TYR A 74 -13.55 1.92 10.15
C TYR A 74 -13.57 3.28 10.86
N LEU A 75 -12.47 4.02 10.75
CA LEU A 75 -12.35 5.36 11.34
C LEU A 75 -12.41 6.48 10.30
N GLY A 76 -11.85 6.28 9.13
CA GLY A 76 -11.82 7.29 8.08
C GLY A 76 -10.87 6.91 6.95
N GLU A 77 -10.81 7.78 5.93
CA GLU A 77 -9.95 7.56 4.77
C GLU A 77 -9.51 8.89 4.17
N THR A 78 -8.39 8.85 3.45
CA THR A 78 -7.91 10.01 2.70
C THR A 78 -8.51 10.04 1.30
N ASP A 79 -8.28 11.15 0.57
CA ASP A 79 -8.44 11.16 -0.87
C ASP A 79 -7.30 10.37 -1.52
N TRP A 80 -7.39 10.18 -2.84
CA TRP A 80 -6.31 9.55 -3.60
C TRP A 80 -5.09 10.47 -3.65
N LEU A 81 -3.93 9.92 -3.25
CA LEU A 81 -2.64 10.61 -3.25
C LEU A 81 -1.72 9.87 -4.21
N ALA A 82 -1.17 10.57 -5.20
CA ALA A 82 -0.32 9.95 -6.21
C ALA A 82 1.15 10.29 -6.00
N TYR A 83 2.02 9.31 -6.24
CA TYR A 83 3.46 9.53 -6.31
C TYR A 83 4.06 8.70 -7.43
N GLU A 84 5.17 9.14 -7.98
CA GLU A 84 5.88 8.43 -9.03
C GLU A 84 7.01 7.59 -8.45
N PHE A 85 7.25 6.43 -9.09
CA PHE A 85 8.39 5.61 -8.72
C PHE A 85 9.70 6.34 -9.08
N PRO A 86 10.77 6.15 -8.28
CA PRO A 86 12.08 6.66 -8.67
C PRO A 86 12.58 5.96 -9.94
N PRO A 87 13.56 6.53 -10.65
CA PRO A 87 14.15 5.88 -11.82
C PRO A 87 14.63 4.47 -11.46
N TYR A 88 14.30 3.50 -12.33
CA TYR A 88 14.62 2.10 -12.13
C TYR A 88 15.28 1.54 -13.38
N HIS A 89 16.49 0.99 -13.23
CA HIS A 89 17.31 0.50 -14.34
C HIS A 89 17.53 -1.02 -14.29
N GLY A 90 16.85 -1.72 -13.39
CA GLY A 90 16.91 -3.17 -13.28
C GLY A 90 16.04 -3.89 -14.31
N PRO A 91 16.00 -5.24 -14.22
CA PRO A 91 15.14 -6.02 -15.12
C PRO A 91 13.66 -5.71 -14.90
N PRO A 92 12.81 -5.88 -15.94
CA PRO A 92 11.37 -5.68 -15.77
C PRO A 92 10.79 -6.56 -14.68
N HIS A 93 9.81 -6.03 -13.94
CA HIS A 93 9.07 -6.78 -12.92
C HIS A 93 7.60 -6.36 -12.95
N ARG A 94 6.77 -6.93 -12.04
CA ARG A 94 5.32 -6.72 -12.04
C ARG A 94 4.85 -5.26 -11.98
N LEU A 95 5.66 -4.36 -11.42
CA LEU A 95 5.32 -2.94 -11.31
C LEU A 95 5.88 -2.08 -12.45
N SER A 96 6.67 -2.66 -13.37
CA SER A 96 7.33 -1.90 -14.44
C SER A 96 6.35 -1.22 -15.41
N LYS A 97 5.11 -1.71 -15.49
CA LYS A 97 4.08 -1.11 -16.36
C LYS A 97 3.44 0.15 -15.76
N PHE A 98 3.78 0.49 -14.53
CA PHE A 98 3.21 1.65 -13.84
C PHE A 98 4.26 2.75 -13.69
N ARG A 99 3.81 4.02 -13.74
CA ARG A 99 4.68 5.17 -13.49
C ARG A 99 4.83 5.45 -12.00
N GLY A 100 3.94 4.94 -11.18
CA GLY A 100 3.90 5.15 -9.75
C GLY A 100 2.64 4.54 -9.18
N GLN A 101 2.26 5.00 -8.02
CA GLN A 101 1.03 4.55 -7.38
C GLN A 101 0.16 5.73 -7.01
N ARG A 102 -1.16 5.54 -7.06
CA ARG A 102 -2.11 6.41 -6.38
C ARG A 102 -2.63 5.63 -5.19
N GLN A 103 -2.59 6.24 -4.02
CA GLN A 103 -2.91 5.56 -2.77
C GLN A 103 -4.06 6.23 -2.06
N LYS A 104 -4.90 5.42 -1.45
CA LYS A 104 -5.91 5.87 -0.52
C LYS A 104 -5.60 5.22 0.81
N TRP A 105 -5.45 6.00 1.86
CA TRP A 105 -5.12 5.52 3.19
C TRP A 105 -6.37 5.40 4.04
N PHE A 106 -6.49 4.28 4.75
CA PHE A 106 -7.61 3.96 5.61
C PHE A 106 -7.15 3.89 7.05
N ALA A 107 -7.82 4.63 7.92
CA ALA A 107 -7.60 4.53 9.36
C ALA A 107 -8.60 3.53 9.93
N LEU A 108 -8.11 2.47 10.54
CA LEU A 108 -8.90 1.40 11.12
C LEU A 108 -8.46 1.17 12.56
N ARG A 109 -9.37 0.67 13.39
CA ARG A 109 -9.04 0.32 14.78
C ARG A 109 -9.22 -1.19 14.97
N PHE A 110 -8.20 -1.82 15.50
CA PHE A 110 -8.22 -3.25 15.83
C PHE A 110 -9.28 -3.53 16.90
N THR A 111 -10.07 -4.55 16.68
CA THR A 111 -11.14 -4.95 17.60
C THR A 111 -10.79 -6.22 18.33
#